data_3c529acfe85667768bdec81706478a1c
#
_entry.id   3c529acfe85667768bdec81706478a1c
#
_cell.length_a   1.000
_cell.length_b   1.000
_cell.length_c   1.000
_cell.angle_alpha   90.00
_cell.angle_beta   90.00
_cell.angle_gamma   90.00
#
_symmetry.space_group_name_H-M   'P 1'
#
loop_
_entity.id
_entity.type
_entity.pdbx_description
1 polymer ?
#
loop_
_entity_poly.entity_id
_entity_poly.type
_entity_poly.pdbx_seq_one_letter_code
_entity_poly.pdbx_strand_id
1 'polypeptide(L)'
;MKNKLKLVLTIMMLILVLVSCKKANPITLPNSDDSQVITVTKIEENKEGPTASITAKKDIVNTIKLIKEKAKPTRRQSNNDTPANTKDFRKMEIFYGKDEKMTFYLYQNKKYYIEKPYEGVWEIDKDTFNQLIGAM
;
A
#
# COMPACT_ATOMS: atom_id res chain seq x y z
N MET A 1 -33.40 -38.24 -15.96
CA MET A 1 -32.15 -37.71 -16.47
C MET A 1 -32.09 -36.17 -16.47
N LYS A 2 -33.10 -35.47 -16.96
CA LYS A 2 -33.11 -33.99 -17.04
C LYS A 2 -32.91 -33.27 -15.70
N ASN A 3 -33.45 -33.78 -14.57
CA ASN A 3 -33.34 -33.17 -13.27
C ASN A 3 -31.93 -33.36 -12.64
N LYS A 4 -31.27 -34.47 -12.89
CA LYS A 4 -29.90 -34.72 -12.42
C LYS A 4 -28.89 -33.81 -13.15
N LEU A 5 -29.10 -33.59 -14.45
CA LEU A 5 -28.26 -32.68 -15.24
C LEU A 5 -28.39 -31.23 -14.79
N LYS A 6 -29.64 -30.77 -14.49
CA LYS A 6 -29.88 -29.42 -13.94
C LYS A 6 -29.21 -29.24 -12.57
N LEU A 7 -29.28 -30.25 -11.70
CA LEU A 7 -28.66 -30.21 -10.38
C LEU A 7 -27.12 -30.09 -10.48
N VAL A 8 -26.53 -30.89 -11.36
CA VAL A 8 -25.06 -30.85 -11.61
C VAL A 8 -24.63 -29.49 -12.16
N LEU A 9 -25.40 -28.93 -13.11
CA LEU A 9 -25.10 -27.61 -13.67
C LEU A 9 -25.20 -26.49 -12.63
N THR A 10 -26.20 -26.57 -11.74
CA THR A 10 -26.37 -25.58 -10.63
C THR A 10 -25.23 -25.67 -9.62
N ILE A 11 -24.81 -26.87 -9.25
CA ILE A 11 -23.67 -27.08 -8.33
C ILE A 11 -22.36 -26.58 -8.95
N MET A 12 -22.15 -26.84 -10.24
CA MET A 12 -20.96 -26.40 -10.97
C MET A 12 -20.92 -24.85 -11.08
N MET A 13 -22.06 -24.20 -11.27
CA MET A 13 -22.18 -22.75 -11.29
C MET A 13 -21.94 -22.12 -9.90
N LEU A 14 -22.37 -22.79 -8.82
CA LEU A 14 -22.12 -22.36 -7.44
C LEU A 14 -20.64 -22.42 -7.07
N ILE A 15 -19.92 -23.45 -7.56
CA ILE A 15 -18.48 -23.63 -7.31
C ILE A 15 -17.66 -22.53 -8.02
N LEU A 16 -18.06 -22.10 -9.21
CA LEU A 16 -17.41 -21.02 -9.95
C LEU A 16 -17.50 -19.66 -9.25
N VAL A 17 -18.55 -19.42 -8.47
CA VAL A 17 -18.72 -18.16 -7.72
C VAL A 17 -17.81 -18.12 -6.48
N LEU A 18 -17.43 -19.26 -5.93
CA LEU A 18 -16.58 -19.33 -4.72
C LEU A 18 -15.08 -19.12 -5.00
N VAL A 19 -14.64 -19.21 -6.25
CA VAL A 19 -13.20 -19.07 -6.62
C VAL A 19 -12.80 -17.61 -6.86
N SER A 20 -13.73 -16.66 -6.85
CA SER A 20 -13.44 -15.24 -7.15
C SER A 20 -13.04 -14.37 -5.94
N CYS A 21 -12.78 -14.95 -4.78
CA CYS A 21 -12.16 -14.19 -3.69
C CYS A 21 -10.64 -14.09 -3.92
N LYS A 22 -10.18 -13.11 -4.73
CA LYS A 22 -8.79 -12.69 -4.69
C LYS A 22 -8.49 -12.25 -3.26
N LYS A 23 -7.72 -13.06 -2.52
CA LYS A 23 -7.14 -12.65 -1.23
C LYS A 23 -6.37 -11.37 -1.48
N ALA A 24 -6.74 -10.32 -0.77
CA ALA A 24 -5.99 -9.07 -0.80
C ALA A 24 -4.56 -9.37 -0.29
N ASN A 25 -3.55 -8.99 -1.08
CA ASN A 25 -2.16 -9.31 -0.77
C ASN A 25 -1.63 -8.39 0.35
N PRO A 26 -0.78 -8.89 1.25
CA PRO A 26 -0.06 -8.05 2.19
C PRO A 26 0.84 -7.08 1.42
N ILE A 27 1.14 -5.92 2.03
CA ILE A 27 2.04 -4.93 1.44
C ILE A 27 3.46 -5.50 1.33
N THR A 28 4.08 -5.35 0.16
CA THR A 28 5.47 -5.73 -0.07
C THR A 28 6.39 -4.58 0.33
N LEU A 29 7.30 -4.83 1.26
CA LEU A 29 8.28 -3.88 1.79
C LEU A 29 9.70 -4.43 1.62
N PRO A 30 10.72 -3.55 1.51
CA PRO A 30 12.10 -4.00 1.53
C PRO A 30 12.47 -4.54 2.92
N ASN A 31 13.54 -5.34 2.98
CA ASN A 31 14.08 -5.79 4.25
C ASN A 31 14.59 -4.58 5.04
N SER A 32 14.17 -4.47 6.30
CA SER A 32 14.60 -3.38 7.18
C SER A 32 16.10 -3.35 7.40
N ASP A 33 16.78 -4.50 7.36
CA ASP A 33 18.22 -4.58 7.57
C ASP A 33 19.03 -4.01 6.39
N ASP A 34 18.48 -4.10 5.19
CA ASP A 34 19.07 -3.57 3.96
C ASP A 34 18.66 -2.12 3.68
N SER A 35 17.68 -1.60 4.42
CA SER A 35 17.15 -0.25 4.23
C SER A 35 18.08 0.79 4.88
N GLN A 36 18.39 1.87 4.14
CA GLN A 36 19.40 2.86 4.51
C GLN A 36 18.80 4.23 4.82
N VAL A 37 17.78 4.65 4.05
CA VAL A 37 17.14 5.94 4.20
C VAL A 37 15.67 5.79 3.83
N ILE A 38 14.80 6.51 4.55
CA ILE A 38 13.42 6.74 4.14
C ILE A 38 13.25 8.24 3.94
N THR A 39 12.79 8.65 2.77
CA THR A 39 12.41 10.05 2.51
C THR A 39 10.90 10.18 2.42
N VAL A 40 10.39 11.30 2.91
CA VAL A 40 8.96 11.67 2.79
C VAL A 40 8.88 13.07 2.21
N THR A 41 8.37 13.18 1.00
CA THR A 41 8.20 14.43 0.26
C THR A 41 6.74 14.84 0.24
N LYS A 42 6.45 16.07 0.62
CA LYS A 42 5.11 16.64 0.50
C LYS A 42 4.81 16.98 -0.96
N ILE A 43 3.68 16.52 -1.46
CA ILE A 43 3.17 16.87 -2.79
C ILE A 43 1.84 17.61 -2.60
N GLU A 44 1.74 18.82 -3.12
CA GLU A 44 0.52 19.64 -3.12
C GLU A 44 0.25 20.14 -4.55
N GLU A 45 -0.97 19.94 -5.03
CA GLU A 45 -1.36 20.27 -6.41
C GLU A 45 -0.38 19.71 -7.46
N ASN A 46 0.12 18.48 -7.22
CA ASN A 46 1.13 17.81 -8.05
C ASN A 46 2.50 18.52 -8.11
N LYS A 47 2.80 19.39 -7.15
CA LYS A 47 4.13 20.04 -7.03
C LYS A 47 4.88 19.49 -5.83
N GLU A 48 6.16 19.21 -6.02
CA GLU A 48 7.04 18.79 -4.92
C GLU A 48 7.31 19.94 -3.97
N GLY A 49 7.08 19.69 -2.69
CA GLY A 49 7.37 20.57 -1.58
C GLY A 49 8.54 20.06 -0.72
N PRO A 50 8.53 20.36 0.59
CA PRO A 50 9.58 19.93 1.50
C PRO A 50 9.74 18.42 1.56
N THR A 51 10.98 17.96 1.74
CA THR A 51 11.33 16.56 1.97
C THR A 51 12.00 16.41 3.34
N ALA A 52 11.54 15.43 4.11
CA ALA A 52 12.22 14.99 5.31
C ALA A 52 12.86 13.62 5.10
N SER A 53 13.90 13.30 5.88
CA SER A 53 14.62 12.04 5.79
C SER A 53 14.78 11.38 7.14
N ILE A 54 14.54 10.08 7.18
CA ILE A 54 14.81 9.20 8.33
C ILE A 54 16.08 8.42 7.98
N THR A 55 17.15 8.65 8.76
CA THR A 55 18.47 8.01 8.55
C THR A 55 18.89 7.11 9.70
N ALA A 56 18.32 7.32 10.89
CA ALA A 56 18.61 6.49 12.04
C ALA A 56 18.07 5.07 11.84
N LYS A 57 18.92 4.07 11.93
CA LYS A 57 18.59 2.66 11.67
C LYS A 57 17.40 2.18 12.48
N LYS A 58 17.34 2.53 13.76
CA LYS A 58 16.22 2.19 14.65
C LYS A 58 14.88 2.72 14.13
N ASP A 59 14.86 3.95 13.63
CA ASP A 59 13.64 4.59 13.16
C ASP A 59 13.19 4.02 11.80
N ILE A 60 14.15 3.67 10.93
CA ILE A 60 13.88 2.95 9.68
C ILE A 60 13.22 1.60 9.97
N VAL A 61 13.80 0.81 10.88
CA VAL A 61 13.25 -0.50 11.28
C VAL A 61 11.83 -0.33 11.86
N ASN A 62 11.64 0.64 12.75
CA ASN A 62 10.34 0.91 13.36
C ASN A 62 9.30 1.35 12.32
N THR A 63 9.68 2.18 11.37
CA THR A 63 8.79 2.66 10.29
C THR A 63 8.34 1.50 9.39
N ILE A 64 9.27 0.65 8.95
CA ILE A 64 8.95 -0.52 8.12
C ILE A 64 8.05 -1.50 8.88
N LYS A 65 8.36 -1.75 10.16
CA LYS A 65 7.54 -2.60 11.03
C LYS A 65 6.13 -2.04 11.20
N LEU A 66 6.00 -0.73 11.46
CA LEU A 66 4.71 -0.04 11.60
C LEU A 66 3.84 -0.21 10.36
N ILE A 67 4.40 0.02 9.18
CA ILE A 67 3.68 -0.17 7.91
C ILE A 67 3.23 -1.63 7.77
N LYS A 68 4.14 -2.59 8.01
CA LYS A 68 3.84 -4.01 7.90
C LYS A 68 2.70 -4.48 8.82
N GLU A 69 2.65 -3.94 10.04
CA GLU A 69 1.65 -4.32 11.05
C GLU A 69 0.30 -3.60 10.84
N LYS A 70 0.31 -2.37 10.33
CA LYS A 70 -0.87 -1.51 10.27
C LYS A 70 -1.52 -1.42 8.89
N ALA A 71 -0.81 -1.71 7.82
CA ALA A 71 -1.36 -1.68 6.47
C ALA A 71 -2.33 -2.85 6.24
N LYS A 72 -3.61 -2.54 6.12
CA LYS A 72 -4.68 -3.52 5.87
C LYS A 72 -5.02 -3.54 4.39
N PRO A 73 -4.94 -4.69 3.73
CA PRO A 73 -5.24 -4.79 2.31
C PRO A 73 -6.67 -4.32 2.00
N THR A 74 -6.82 -3.60 0.90
CA THR A 74 -8.13 -3.22 0.35
C THR A 74 -8.39 -3.98 -0.94
N ARG A 75 -9.60 -3.84 -1.50
CA ARG A 75 -9.91 -4.34 -2.85
C ARG A 75 -9.55 -3.35 -3.96
N ARG A 76 -9.01 -2.18 -3.60
CA ARG A 76 -8.63 -1.13 -4.55
C ARG A 76 -7.36 -1.53 -5.26
N GLN A 77 -7.34 -1.28 -6.57
CA GLN A 77 -6.16 -1.48 -7.40
C GLN A 77 -5.42 -0.16 -7.57
N SER A 78 -4.11 -0.24 -7.70
CA SER A 78 -3.26 0.87 -8.11
C SER A 78 -2.81 0.62 -9.56
N ASN A 79 -3.27 1.45 -10.47
CA ASN A 79 -3.02 1.30 -11.91
C ASN A 79 -2.27 2.51 -12.50
N ASN A 80 -1.81 3.43 -11.66
CA ASN A 80 -1.14 4.66 -12.08
C ASN A 80 0.17 4.85 -11.32
N ASP A 81 1.03 5.70 -11.85
CA ASP A 81 2.30 6.10 -11.21
C ASP A 81 2.10 6.92 -9.94
N THR A 82 0.94 7.58 -9.80
CA THR A 82 0.56 8.41 -8.65
C THR A 82 -0.90 8.15 -8.27
N PRO A 83 -1.33 8.50 -7.04
CA PRO A 83 -2.72 8.34 -6.63
C PRO A 83 -3.70 9.07 -7.56
N ALA A 84 -4.69 8.34 -8.11
CA ALA A 84 -5.59 8.87 -9.14
C ALA A 84 -6.61 9.88 -8.61
N ASN A 85 -6.98 9.81 -7.32
CA ASN A 85 -8.12 10.54 -6.76
C ASN A 85 -7.72 11.67 -5.80
N THR A 86 -6.46 12.07 -5.79
CA THR A 86 -5.97 13.18 -4.97
C THR A 86 -4.78 13.86 -5.64
N LYS A 87 -4.66 15.16 -5.41
CA LYS A 87 -3.49 15.97 -5.82
C LYS A 87 -2.55 16.26 -4.66
N ASP A 88 -3.01 15.97 -3.45
CA ASP A 88 -2.29 16.21 -2.20
C ASP A 88 -1.97 14.88 -1.54
N PHE A 89 -0.69 14.53 -1.49
CA PHE A 89 -0.21 13.29 -0.92
C PHE A 89 1.23 13.42 -0.42
N ARG A 90 1.72 12.39 0.24
CA ARG A 90 3.13 12.27 0.61
C ARG A 90 3.74 11.16 -0.22
N LYS A 91 4.84 11.46 -0.90
CA LYS A 91 5.68 10.48 -1.59
C LYS A 91 6.70 9.97 -0.59
N MET A 92 6.60 8.71 -0.21
CA MET A 92 7.56 8.02 0.64
C MET A 92 8.44 7.13 -0.22
N GLU A 93 9.74 7.28 -0.12
CA GLU A 93 10.71 6.43 -0.83
C GLU A 93 11.61 5.75 0.20
N ILE A 94 11.71 4.43 0.12
CA ILE A 94 12.60 3.61 0.96
C ILE A 94 13.76 3.16 0.10
N PHE A 95 14.94 3.65 0.41
CA PHE A 95 16.19 3.28 -0.26
C PHE A 95 16.83 2.10 0.45
N TYR A 96 17.18 1.07 -0.33
CA TYR A 96 17.74 -0.18 0.20
C TYR A 96 18.73 -0.80 -0.79
N GLY A 97 19.54 -1.76 -0.31
CA GLY A 97 20.54 -2.42 -1.13
C GLY A 97 21.54 -1.44 -1.75
N LYS A 98 21.95 -1.73 -2.98
CA LYS A 98 22.83 -0.86 -3.76
C LYS A 98 22.00 -0.14 -4.83
N ASP A 99 21.64 1.11 -4.54
CA ASP A 99 20.91 2.00 -5.46
C ASP A 99 19.46 1.57 -5.82
N GLU A 100 18.82 0.76 -4.96
CA GLU A 100 17.41 0.37 -5.15
C GLU A 100 16.48 1.22 -4.28
N LYS A 101 15.25 1.42 -4.73
CA LYS A 101 14.21 2.10 -3.95
C LYS A 101 12.83 1.54 -4.21
N MET A 102 11.98 1.60 -3.18
CA MET A 102 10.55 1.40 -3.29
C MET A 102 9.81 2.70 -3.00
N THR A 103 8.82 3.02 -3.83
CA THR A 103 8.00 4.22 -3.71
C THR A 103 6.60 3.86 -3.24
N PHE A 104 6.13 4.62 -2.26
CA PHE A 104 4.78 4.55 -1.72
C PHE A 104 4.17 5.95 -1.68
N TYR A 105 2.85 6.00 -1.71
CA TYR A 105 2.08 7.23 -1.57
C TYR A 105 1.16 7.15 -0.36
N LEU A 106 1.23 8.16 0.49
CA LEU A 106 0.38 8.30 1.67
C LEU A 106 -0.61 9.43 1.40
N TYR A 107 -1.91 9.15 1.53
CA TYR A 107 -2.93 10.17 1.30
C TYR A 107 -4.20 9.92 2.11
N GLN A 108 -5.02 10.97 2.22
CA GLN A 108 -6.33 10.92 2.84
C GLN A 108 -7.41 11.10 1.75
N ASN A 109 -8.36 10.16 1.73
CA ASN A 109 -9.59 10.26 0.94
C ASN A 109 -10.71 9.56 1.72
N LYS A 110 -11.45 10.29 2.55
CA LYS A 110 -12.38 9.80 3.58
C LYS A 110 -11.69 8.98 4.69
N LYS A 111 -10.77 8.11 4.33
CA LYS A 111 -9.88 7.33 5.19
C LYS A 111 -8.43 7.60 4.80
N TYR A 112 -7.50 6.94 5.48
CA TYR A 112 -6.07 7.09 5.26
C TYR A 112 -5.54 5.86 4.54
N TYR A 113 -4.69 6.08 3.53
CA TYR A 113 -4.20 5.03 2.65
C TYR A 113 -2.70 5.12 2.45
N ILE A 114 -2.10 3.95 2.26
CA ILE A 114 -0.78 3.79 1.66
C ILE A 114 -0.98 3.04 0.33
N GLU A 115 -0.42 3.56 -0.74
CA GLU A 115 -0.52 3.01 -2.09
C GLU A 115 0.87 2.72 -2.62
N LYS A 116 1.06 1.54 -3.21
CA LYS A 116 2.24 1.19 -3.97
C LYS A 116 1.83 1.07 -5.44
N PRO A 117 2.42 1.87 -6.33
CA PRO A 117 2.08 1.87 -7.76
C PRO A 117 2.07 0.46 -8.34
N TYR A 118 1.02 0.13 -9.08
CA TYR A 118 0.80 -1.15 -9.77
C TYR A 118 0.70 -2.40 -8.88
N GLU A 119 0.79 -2.27 -7.56
CA GLU A 119 0.64 -3.39 -6.63
C GLU A 119 -0.67 -3.36 -5.84
N GLY A 120 -1.02 -2.21 -5.25
CA GLY A 120 -2.25 -2.13 -4.49
C GLY A 120 -2.39 -0.91 -3.60
N VAL A 121 -3.50 -0.89 -2.88
CA VAL A 121 -3.85 0.16 -1.90
C VAL A 121 -4.20 -0.50 -0.58
N TRP A 122 -3.61 -0.04 0.49
CA TRP A 122 -3.85 -0.49 1.87
C TRP A 122 -4.41 0.64 2.70
N GLU A 123 -5.37 0.32 3.56
CA GLU A 123 -5.91 1.25 4.55
C GLU A 123 -5.02 1.24 5.80
N ILE A 124 -4.76 2.42 6.36
CA ILE A 124 -4.09 2.61 7.64
C ILE A 124 -4.94 3.48 8.55
N ASP A 125 -4.73 3.41 9.86
CA ASP A 125 -5.40 4.32 10.79
C ASP A 125 -4.75 5.72 10.78
N LYS A 126 -5.48 6.72 11.34
CA LYS A 126 -5.04 8.11 11.41
C LYS A 126 -3.72 8.28 12.17
N ASP A 127 -3.56 7.55 13.25
CA ASP A 127 -2.38 7.67 14.10
C ASP A 127 -1.14 7.13 13.37
N THR A 128 -1.28 6.00 12.68
CA THR A 128 -0.24 5.47 11.80
C THR A 128 0.10 6.46 10.69
N PHE A 129 -0.90 7.02 10.02
CA PHE A 129 -0.69 8.04 8.99
C PHE A 129 0.11 9.22 9.54
N ASN A 130 -0.30 9.77 10.69
CA ASN A 130 0.37 10.90 11.31
C ASN A 130 1.81 10.57 11.74
N GLN A 131 2.07 9.36 12.24
CA GLN A 131 3.42 8.92 12.56
C GLN A 131 4.32 8.83 11.32
N LEU A 132 3.79 8.31 10.21
CA LEU A 132 4.54 8.18 8.97
C LEU A 132 4.87 9.54 8.32
N ILE A 133 3.98 10.52 8.43
CA ILE A 133 4.21 11.88 7.90
C ILE A 133 4.86 12.82 8.91
N GLY A 134 4.81 12.52 10.19
CA GLY A 134 5.29 13.37 11.29
C GLY A 134 6.81 13.35 11.47
N ALA A 135 7.53 12.56 10.67
CA ALA A 135 9.00 12.59 10.59
C ALA A 135 9.53 13.84 9.83
N MET A 136 8.63 14.75 9.46
CA MET A 136 8.92 16.03 8.80
C MET A 136 9.01 17.17 9.80
#